data_da4e843547af9fac14a6407eb61e1400
#
_entry.id   da4e843547af9fac14a6407eb61e1400
#
_cell.length_a   1.000
_cell.length_b   1.000
_cell.length_c   1.000
_cell.angle_alpha   90.00
_cell.angle_beta   90.00
_cell.angle_gamma   90.00
#
_symmetry.space_group_name_H-M   'P 1'
#
loop_
_entity.id
_entity.type
_entity.pdbx_description
1 polymer ?
#
loop_
_entity_poly.entity_id
_entity_poly.type
_entity_poly.pdbx_seq_one_letter_code
_entity_poly.pdbx_strand_id
1 'polypeptide(L)'
;MQTKTIAGISVISLLMAACTTLPDDGTGPQPIGDRIDEVLDIPTEGTEAPALKRCLRETQIRNFEPLGDRHMLFEGRRGEYWVNRLSGRCPDLDGGTLLAVRTSGLSNQFCDGDRFSLRDWFTGGRGTNLSAVCSLGKFQSVSEVQVQDILFEIDQD
;
A
#
# COMPACT_ATOMS: atom_id res chain seq x y z
N MET A 1 -47.45 8.94 74.48
CA MET A 1 -47.60 9.01 73.03
C MET A 1 -46.23 9.21 72.44
N GLN A 2 -45.66 8.18 71.83
CA GLN A 2 -44.30 8.22 71.27
C GLN A 2 -44.42 8.26 69.75
N THR A 3 -43.88 9.33 69.19
CA THR A 3 -43.72 9.48 67.72
C THR A 3 -42.38 8.95 67.29
N LYS A 4 -42.35 7.90 66.49
CA LYS A 4 -41.16 7.31 65.89
C LYS A 4 -40.86 8.04 64.59
N THR A 5 -39.71 8.67 64.52
CA THR A 5 -39.14 9.27 63.31
C THR A 5 -38.38 8.20 62.55
N ILE A 6 -38.79 7.95 61.29
CA ILE A 6 -38.13 7.01 60.36
C ILE A 6 -37.15 7.85 59.51
N ALA A 7 -35.85 7.59 59.70
CA ALA A 7 -34.81 8.17 58.84
C ALA A 7 -34.72 7.38 57.54
N GLY A 8 -35.00 8.06 56.40
CA GLY A 8 -34.87 7.52 55.07
C GLY A 8 -33.38 7.51 54.65
N ILE A 9 -32.86 6.35 54.36
CA ILE A 9 -31.51 6.17 53.79
C ILE A 9 -31.66 6.23 52.25
N SER A 10 -31.18 7.32 51.67
CA SER A 10 -31.12 7.49 50.22
C SER A 10 -29.85 6.79 49.67
N VAL A 11 -30.01 5.65 49.02
CA VAL A 11 -28.92 4.93 48.36
C VAL A 11 -28.74 5.53 46.99
N ILE A 12 -27.72 6.37 46.80
CA ILE A 12 -27.31 6.87 45.48
C ILE A 12 -26.49 5.77 44.83
N SER A 13 -27.12 5.05 43.86
CA SER A 13 -26.41 4.10 42.99
C SER A 13 -25.60 4.89 41.95
N LEU A 14 -24.28 4.94 42.10
CA LEU A 14 -23.35 5.36 41.07
C LEU A 14 -23.31 4.28 39.97
N LEU A 15 -23.96 4.51 38.85
CA LEU A 15 -23.74 3.76 37.63
C LEU A 15 -22.38 4.18 37.02
N MET A 16 -21.35 3.40 37.31
CA MET A 16 -20.08 3.50 36.57
C MET A 16 -20.32 2.91 35.16
N ALA A 17 -20.42 3.78 34.15
CA ALA A 17 -20.35 3.39 32.77
C ALA A 17 -18.91 2.94 32.48
N ALA A 18 -18.66 1.64 32.56
CA ALA A 18 -17.43 1.03 32.05
C ALA A 18 -17.46 1.15 30.52
N CYS A 19 -16.72 2.10 29.93
CA CYS A 19 -16.36 2.03 28.52
C CYS A 19 -15.48 0.80 28.34
N THR A 20 -16.07 -0.32 28.02
CA THR A 20 -15.33 -1.46 27.48
C THR A 20 -14.88 -1.07 26.07
N THR A 21 -13.62 -0.65 25.94
CA THR A 21 -12.93 -0.66 24.64
C THR A 21 -12.89 -2.12 24.22
N LEU A 22 -13.74 -2.49 23.25
CA LEU A 22 -13.63 -3.76 22.56
C LEU A 22 -12.19 -3.82 22.02
N PRO A 23 -11.44 -4.91 22.24
CA PRO A 23 -10.20 -5.11 21.52
C PRO A 23 -10.53 -5.07 20.03
N ASP A 24 -9.85 -4.23 19.28
CA ASP A 24 -9.84 -4.28 17.83
C ASP A 24 -9.27 -5.65 17.46
N ASP A 25 -10.15 -6.57 17.08
CA ASP A 25 -9.79 -7.95 16.73
C ASP A 25 -9.15 -8.06 15.35
N GLY A 26 -8.84 -6.92 14.71
CA GLY A 26 -8.19 -6.90 13.41
C GLY A 26 -9.03 -7.47 12.28
N THR A 27 -10.34 -7.65 12.49
CA THR A 27 -11.26 -8.25 11.51
C THR A 27 -11.76 -7.23 10.47
N GLY A 28 -11.21 -6.00 10.47
CA GLY A 28 -11.48 -5.03 9.42
C GLY A 28 -10.85 -5.46 8.10
N PRO A 29 -11.39 -4.99 6.94
CA PRO A 29 -10.75 -5.24 5.65
C PRO A 29 -9.28 -4.78 5.71
N GLN A 30 -8.37 -5.68 5.38
CA GLN A 30 -6.95 -5.34 5.35
C GLN A 30 -6.68 -4.36 4.20
N PRO A 31 -5.81 -3.34 4.41
CA PRO A 31 -5.40 -2.46 3.33
C PRO A 31 -4.82 -3.26 2.16
N ILE A 32 -5.13 -2.85 0.92
CA ILE A 32 -4.67 -3.56 -0.28
C ILE A 32 -3.15 -3.80 -0.29
N GLY A 33 -2.38 -2.83 0.21
CA GLY A 33 -0.93 -2.97 0.30
C GLY A 33 -0.48 -4.13 1.18
N ASP A 34 -1.18 -4.41 2.26
CA ASP A 34 -0.84 -5.51 3.17
C ASP A 34 -1.21 -6.87 2.56
N ARG A 35 -2.31 -6.95 1.79
CA ARG A 35 -2.69 -8.15 1.03
C ARG A 35 -1.69 -8.46 -0.09
N ILE A 36 -1.19 -7.44 -0.78
CA ILE A 36 -0.14 -7.60 -1.79
C ILE A 36 1.16 -8.09 -1.13
N ASP A 37 1.52 -7.54 0.01
CA ASP A 37 2.70 -7.98 0.76
C ASP A 37 2.59 -9.47 1.15
N GLU A 38 1.40 -9.94 1.55
CA GLU A 38 1.15 -11.34 1.86
C GLU A 38 1.39 -12.26 0.64
N VAL A 39 0.88 -11.89 -0.54
CA VAL A 39 1.13 -12.64 -1.80
C VAL A 39 2.62 -12.65 -2.14
N LEU A 40 3.32 -11.53 -1.95
CA LEU A 40 4.74 -11.40 -2.25
C LEU A 40 5.63 -12.22 -1.30
N ASP A 41 5.19 -12.47 -0.09
CA ASP A 41 5.92 -13.25 0.92
C ASP A 41 5.73 -14.76 0.75
N ILE A 42 4.78 -15.22 -0.08
CA ILE A 42 4.60 -16.63 -0.40
C ILE A 42 5.71 -17.08 -1.36
N PRO A 43 6.55 -18.06 -0.96
CA PRO A 43 7.56 -18.61 -1.86
C PRO A 43 6.90 -19.31 -3.05
N THR A 44 7.29 -18.97 -4.26
CA THR A 44 6.85 -19.71 -5.44
C THR A 44 7.49 -21.11 -5.42
N GLU A 45 6.69 -22.16 -5.61
CA GLU A 45 7.18 -23.55 -5.64
C GLU A 45 8.37 -23.70 -6.60
N GLY A 46 9.49 -24.22 -6.08
CA GLY A 46 10.70 -24.47 -6.86
C GLY A 46 11.64 -23.28 -7.04
N THR A 47 11.35 -22.14 -6.42
CA THR A 47 12.22 -20.96 -6.47
C THR A 47 12.89 -20.76 -5.10
N GLU A 48 14.21 -20.60 -5.08
CA GLU A 48 14.90 -19.98 -3.94
C GLU A 48 14.24 -18.61 -3.64
N ALA A 49 14.46 -18.10 -2.43
CA ALA A 49 13.90 -16.81 -2.00
C ALA A 49 13.87 -15.78 -3.14
N PRO A 50 12.78 -15.00 -3.30
CA PRO A 50 12.57 -14.14 -4.46
C PRO A 50 13.77 -13.22 -4.66
N ALA A 51 14.30 -13.20 -5.88
CA ALA A 51 15.49 -12.41 -6.19
C ALA A 51 15.15 -10.92 -6.13
N LEU A 52 15.73 -10.24 -5.15
CA LEU A 52 15.62 -8.79 -5.02
C LEU A 52 16.67 -8.09 -5.87
N LYS A 53 16.24 -7.21 -6.76
CA LYS A 53 17.12 -6.35 -7.58
C LYS A 53 17.05 -4.92 -7.08
N ARG A 54 18.19 -4.23 -7.17
CA ARG A 54 18.25 -2.80 -6.86
C ARG A 54 17.86 -1.92 -8.03
N CYS A 55 18.13 -2.37 -9.26
CA CYS A 55 17.85 -1.61 -10.48
C CYS A 55 17.30 -2.51 -11.58
N LEU A 56 16.43 -1.93 -12.42
CA LEU A 56 15.95 -2.48 -13.68
C LEU A 56 16.34 -1.53 -14.82
N ARG A 57 16.79 -2.07 -15.95
CA ARG A 57 17.07 -1.24 -17.14
C ARG A 57 15.76 -0.82 -17.79
N GLU A 58 15.64 0.46 -18.14
CA GLU A 58 14.47 0.99 -18.85
C GLU A 58 14.17 0.20 -20.15
N THR A 59 15.23 -0.21 -20.87
CA THR A 59 15.09 -1.01 -22.10
C THR A 59 14.50 -2.40 -21.89
N GLN A 60 14.51 -2.92 -20.67
CA GLN A 60 13.90 -4.21 -20.31
C GLN A 60 12.42 -4.07 -20.00
N ILE A 61 11.97 -2.89 -19.63
CA ILE A 61 10.61 -2.62 -19.21
C ILE A 61 9.74 -2.33 -20.43
N ARG A 62 8.57 -2.95 -20.47
CA ARG A 62 7.52 -2.73 -21.46
C ARG A 62 6.45 -1.78 -20.92
N ASN A 63 6.03 -2.03 -19.68
CA ASN A 63 4.98 -1.29 -19.00
C ASN A 63 5.24 -1.26 -17.50
N PHE A 64 4.65 -0.30 -16.82
CA PHE A 64 4.56 -0.29 -15.36
C PHE A 64 3.24 0.35 -14.95
N GLU A 65 2.67 -0.14 -13.86
CA GLU A 65 1.38 0.29 -13.34
C GLU A 65 1.38 0.30 -11.80
N PRO A 66 0.58 1.18 -11.19
CA PRO A 66 0.42 1.17 -9.73
C PRO A 66 -0.40 -0.03 -9.26
N LEU A 67 -0.04 -0.53 -8.09
CA LEU A 67 -0.79 -1.54 -7.35
C LEU A 67 -1.12 -0.96 -5.96
N GLY A 68 -2.16 -0.11 -5.90
CA GLY A 68 -2.47 0.64 -4.69
C GLY A 68 -1.45 1.74 -4.39
N ASP A 69 -1.36 2.14 -3.13
CA ASP A 69 -0.54 3.30 -2.69
C ASP A 69 0.91 2.96 -2.29
N ARG A 70 1.31 1.67 -2.32
CA ARG A 70 2.61 1.21 -1.82
C ARG A 70 3.41 0.34 -2.79
N HIS A 71 2.78 -0.10 -3.88
CA HIS A 71 3.40 -1.04 -4.81
C HIS A 71 3.26 -0.58 -6.25
N MET A 72 4.21 -1.00 -7.10
CA MET A 72 4.15 -0.84 -8.55
C MET A 72 4.54 -2.14 -9.23
N LEU A 73 3.76 -2.55 -10.21
CA LEU A 73 4.09 -3.65 -11.11
C LEU A 73 4.93 -3.14 -12.28
N PHE A 74 5.99 -3.84 -12.59
CA PHE A 74 6.84 -3.63 -13.77
C PHE A 74 6.77 -4.86 -14.66
N GLU A 75 6.28 -4.69 -15.89
CA GLU A 75 6.22 -5.74 -16.89
C GLU A 75 7.46 -5.65 -17.80
N GLY A 76 8.18 -6.74 -17.92
CA GLY A 76 9.32 -6.89 -18.81
C GLY A 76 8.91 -7.26 -20.25
N ARG A 77 9.80 -6.96 -21.21
CA ARG A 77 9.56 -7.25 -22.65
C ARG A 77 9.55 -8.74 -22.98
N ARG A 78 10.07 -9.59 -22.09
CA ARG A 78 10.18 -11.04 -22.26
C ARG A 78 9.24 -11.82 -21.37
N GLY A 79 8.22 -11.16 -20.80
CA GLY A 79 7.28 -11.78 -19.87
C GLY A 79 7.83 -11.95 -18.46
N GLU A 80 8.87 -11.21 -18.10
CA GLU A 80 9.29 -11.13 -16.70
C GLU A 80 8.46 -10.08 -15.97
N TYR A 81 8.20 -10.32 -14.69
CA TYR A 81 7.47 -9.39 -13.84
C TYR A 81 8.27 -9.05 -12.57
N TRP A 82 8.15 -7.83 -12.15
CA TRP A 82 8.72 -7.36 -10.88
C TRP A 82 7.72 -6.46 -10.16
N VAL A 83 7.60 -6.68 -8.86
CA VAL A 83 6.89 -5.74 -7.99
C VAL A 83 7.91 -4.90 -7.25
N ASN A 84 7.72 -3.60 -7.27
CA ASN A 84 8.49 -2.64 -6.51
C ASN A 84 7.69 -2.24 -5.27
N ARG A 85 8.24 -2.54 -4.08
CA ARG A 85 7.73 -1.99 -2.83
C ARG A 85 8.29 -0.58 -2.67
N LEU A 86 7.45 0.43 -2.72
CA LEU A 86 7.86 1.82 -2.52
C LEU A 86 8.46 2.02 -1.14
N SER A 87 9.36 2.98 -1.00
CA SER A 87 9.99 3.30 0.29
C SER A 87 9.01 3.90 1.32
N GLY A 88 7.79 4.20 0.92
CA GLY A 88 6.70 4.71 1.75
C GLY A 88 5.40 4.78 0.97
N ARG A 89 4.31 5.15 1.64
CA ARG A 89 3.03 5.38 0.99
C ARG A 89 3.13 6.51 -0.02
N CYS A 90 2.54 6.32 -1.18
CA CYS A 90 2.45 7.29 -2.26
C CYS A 90 0.98 7.67 -2.45
N PRO A 91 0.49 8.73 -1.80
CA PRO A 91 -0.89 9.17 -1.95
C PRO A 91 -1.21 9.43 -3.42
N ASP A 92 -2.43 9.12 -3.84
CA ASP A 92 -2.94 9.32 -5.20
C ASP A 92 -2.27 8.45 -6.28
N LEU A 93 -1.49 7.43 -5.90
CA LEU A 93 -0.85 6.53 -6.86
C LEU A 93 -1.86 5.70 -7.64
N ASP A 94 -2.94 5.29 -7.01
CA ASP A 94 -4.04 4.46 -7.54
C ASP A 94 -5.09 5.26 -8.34
N GLY A 95 -5.05 6.59 -8.30
CA GLY A 95 -6.04 7.48 -8.90
C GLY A 95 -6.02 7.59 -10.43
N GLY A 96 -5.47 6.63 -11.17
CA GLY A 96 -5.42 6.67 -12.65
C GLY A 96 -4.49 7.74 -13.21
N THR A 97 -3.59 8.27 -12.42
CA THR A 97 -2.64 9.33 -12.76
C THR A 97 -1.51 8.79 -13.62
N LEU A 98 -1.23 9.44 -14.74
CA LEU A 98 -0.11 9.09 -15.60
C LEU A 98 1.22 9.30 -14.87
N LEU A 99 1.93 8.21 -14.65
CA LEU A 99 3.24 8.21 -14.02
C LEU A 99 4.31 8.73 -14.97
N ALA A 100 4.91 9.85 -14.63
CA ALA A 100 6.17 10.26 -15.23
C ALA A 100 7.29 9.93 -14.25
N VAL A 101 7.88 8.76 -14.37
CA VAL A 101 9.08 8.41 -13.62
C VAL A 101 10.24 9.18 -14.20
N ARG A 102 10.81 10.10 -13.43
CA ARG A 102 12.09 10.72 -13.73
C ARG A 102 13.14 10.01 -12.88
N THR A 103 13.99 9.25 -13.54
CA THR A 103 15.19 8.73 -12.89
C THR A 103 16.12 9.90 -12.55
N SER A 104 16.58 9.96 -11.33
CA SER A 104 17.48 11.02 -10.84
C SER A 104 18.90 10.90 -11.37
N GLY A 105 19.19 9.88 -12.20
CA GLY A 105 20.51 9.60 -12.76
C GLY A 105 20.57 9.73 -14.28
N LEU A 106 21.79 9.86 -14.81
CA LEU A 106 22.11 9.77 -16.23
C LEU A 106 22.00 8.32 -16.78
N SER A 107 21.57 7.39 -15.94
CA SER A 107 21.42 5.97 -16.29
C SER A 107 20.00 5.69 -16.73
N ASN A 108 19.83 5.06 -17.89
CA ASN A 108 18.55 4.55 -18.36
C ASN A 108 18.09 3.33 -17.51
N GLN A 109 17.98 3.53 -16.20
CA GLN A 109 17.61 2.51 -15.22
C GLN A 109 16.69 3.10 -14.16
N PHE A 110 15.79 2.28 -13.66
CA PHE A 110 15.00 2.55 -12.47
C PHE A 110 15.69 1.87 -11.28
N CYS A 111 16.10 2.62 -10.30
CA CYS A 111 16.81 2.09 -9.14
C CYS A 111 16.09 2.36 -7.82
N ASP A 112 16.39 1.52 -6.83
CA ASP A 112 16.03 1.74 -5.44
C ASP A 112 16.50 3.14 -4.98
N GLY A 113 15.58 3.93 -4.45
CA GLY A 113 15.80 5.32 -4.06
C GLY A 113 15.54 6.37 -5.16
N ASP A 114 15.29 5.96 -6.40
CA ASP A 114 14.88 6.90 -7.45
C ASP A 114 13.53 7.52 -7.11
N ARG A 115 13.42 8.83 -7.37
CA ARG A 115 12.21 9.59 -7.10
C ARG A 115 11.37 9.71 -8.35
N PHE A 116 10.07 9.62 -8.17
CA PHE A 116 9.11 9.89 -9.21
C PHE A 116 7.99 10.79 -8.69
N SER A 117 7.35 11.52 -9.59
CA SER A 117 6.18 12.33 -9.28
C SER A 117 5.01 11.90 -10.14
N LEU A 118 3.84 11.91 -9.55
CA LEU A 118 2.59 11.73 -10.27
C LEU A 118 2.29 13.01 -11.06
N ARG A 119 1.80 12.88 -12.27
CA ARG A 119 1.31 14.00 -13.07
C ARG A 119 -0.16 13.81 -13.31
N ASP A 120 -0.93 14.79 -12.94
CA ASP A 120 -2.31 14.88 -13.36
C ASP A 120 -2.37 15.26 -14.85
N TRP A 121 -2.91 14.36 -15.66
CA TRP A 121 -3.12 14.59 -17.09
C TRP A 121 -4.15 15.68 -17.37
N PHE A 122 -5.14 15.85 -16.47
CA PHE A 122 -6.25 16.78 -16.66
C PHE A 122 -5.85 18.26 -16.63
N THR A 123 -4.77 18.61 -15.96
CA THR A 123 -4.32 20.02 -15.84
C THR A 123 -3.46 20.49 -17.03
N GLY A 124 -3.28 19.67 -18.07
CA GLY A 124 -2.56 20.04 -19.28
C GLY A 124 -1.08 20.45 -19.05
N GLY A 125 -0.48 19.98 -18.00
CA GLY A 125 0.93 20.23 -17.67
C GLY A 125 1.25 21.65 -17.21
N ARG A 126 0.26 22.51 -16.99
CA ARG A 126 0.41 23.88 -16.47
C ARG A 126 0.13 24.02 -14.98
N GLY A 127 -0.36 22.98 -14.33
CA GLY A 127 -0.56 22.97 -12.88
C GLY A 127 0.76 22.79 -12.15
N THR A 128 1.12 23.74 -11.29
CA THR A 128 2.26 23.66 -10.35
C THR A 128 1.96 22.76 -9.15
N ASN A 129 0.88 22.01 -9.19
CA ASN A 129 0.55 21.04 -8.16
C ASN A 129 1.47 19.83 -8.36
N LEU A 130 2.63 19.90 -7.73
CA LEU A 130 3.48 18.76 -7.49
C LEU A 130 2.68 17.80 -6.62
N SER A 131 2.01 16.85 -7.24
CA SER A 131 1.54 15.65 -6.57
C SER A 131 2.71 15.02 -5.81
N ALA A 132 2.40 14.22 -4.84
CA ALA A 132 3.39 13.61 -3.94
C ALA A 132 4.63 13.11 -4.70
N VAL A 133 5.82 13.38 -4.15
CA VAL A 133 7.07 12.81 -4.64
C VAL A 133 7.25 11.49 -3.91
N CYS A 134 7.26 10.41 -4.67
CA CYS A 134 7.41 9.06 -4.15
C CYS A 134 8.77 8.50 -4.51
N SER A 135 9.21 7.47 -3.81
CA SER A 135 10.50 6.83 -4.06
C SER A 135 10.35 5.35 -4.30
N LEU A 136 11.02 4.86 -5.33
CA LEU A 136 11.14 3.43 -5.59
C LEU A 136 11.91 2.75 -4.45
N GLY A 137 11.56 1.52 -4.18
CA GLY A 137 12.33 0.61 -3.34
C GLY A 137 12.96 -0.50 -4.17
N LYS A 138 13.15 -1.66 -3.58
CA LYS A 138 13.70 -2.82 -4.27
C LYS A 138 12.64 -3.50 -5.16
N PHE A 139 13.12 -4.11 -6.22
CA PHE A 139 12.31 -4.85 -7.17
C PHE A 139 12.37 -6.34 -6.83
N GLN A 140 11.23 -6.93 -6.53
CA GLN A 140 11.06 -8.35 -6.30
C GLN A 140 10.58 -9.03 -7.58
N SER A 141 11.30 -10.07 -8.04
CA SER A 141 10.83 -10.88 -9.16
C SER A 141 9.61 -11.68 -8.72
N VAL A 142 8.57 -11.69 -9.54
CA VAL A 142 7.32 -12.40 -9.31
C VAL A 142 6.96 -13.26 -10.51
N SER A 143 6.23 -14.34 -10.26
CA SER A 143 5.69 -15.21 -11.32
C SER A 143 4.40 -14.60 -11.89
N GLU A 144 4.01 -15.05 -13.08
CA GLU A 144 2.74 -14.65 -13.68
C GLU A 144 1.54 -15.04 -12.78
N VAL A 145 1.62 -16.17 -12.08
CA VAL A 145 0.58 -16.61 -11.14
C VAL A 145 0.44 -15.60 -9.99
N GLN A 146 1.55 -15.19 -9.38
CA GLN A 146 1.52 -14.17 -8.32
C GLN A 146 0.98 -12.83 -8.82
N VAL A 147 1.26 -12.45 -10.08
CA VAL A 147 0.67 -11.25 -10.68
C VAL A 147 -0.85 -11.37 -10.76
N GLN A 148 -1.37 -12.52 -11.20
CA GLN A 148 -2.81 -12.75 -11.26
C GLN A 148 -3.46 -12.72 -9.87
N ASP A 149 -2.81 -13.30 -8.86
CA ASP A 149 -3.28 -13.28 -7.49
C ASP A 149 -3.35 -11.84 -6.95
N ILE A 150 -2.30 -11.03 -7.20
CA ILE A 150 -2.26 -9.63 -6.81
C ILE A 150 -3.38 -8.82 -7.49
N LEU A 151 -3.56 -8.99 -8.80
CA LEU A 151 -4.62 -8.28 -9.54
C LEU A 151 -6.01 -8.69 -9.07
N PHE A 152 -6.20 -9.95 -8.71
CA PHE A 152 -7.45 -10.43 -8.12
C PHE A 152 -7.75 -9.76 -6.78
N GLU A 153 -6.74 -9.60 -5.92
CA GLU A 153 -6.89 -8.90 -4.64
C GLU A 153 -7.28 -7.42 -4.81
N ILE A 154 -6.76 -6.78 -5.87
CA ILE A 154 -7.09 -5.37 -6.18
C ILE A 154 -8.52 -5.23 -6.69
N ASP A 155 -9.01 -6.16 -7.50
CA ASP A 155 -10.36 -6.08 -8.10
C ASP A 155 -11.48 -6.29 -7.05
N GLN A 156 -11.15 -6.78 -5.87
CA GLN A 156 -12.10 -6.98 -4.77
C GLN A 156 -12.25 -5.75 -3.84
N ASP A 157 -11.48 -4.69 -4.01
CA ASP A 157 -11.46 -3.50 -3.15
C ASP A 157 -12.33 -2.39 -3.73
#